data_177a0610ee222b99f104aaf94762b9b9
#
_entry.id   177a0610ee222b99f104aaf94762b9b9
#
_cell.length_a   1.000
_cell.length_b   1.000
_cell.length_c   1.000
_cell.angle_alpha   90.00
_cell.angle_beta   90.00
_cell.angle_gamma   90.00
#
_symmetry.space_group_name_H-M   'P 1'
#
loop_
_entity.id
_entity.type
_entity.pdbx_description
1 polymer ?
#
loop_
_entity_poly.entity_id
_entity_poly.type
_entity_poly.pdbx_seq_one_letter_code
_entity_poly.pdbx_strand_id
1 'polypeptide(L)'
;GTLARYSAKNYGVKSLGVTIAEKQTEYAMGKIADEGLVGKAEVLCKDYRDIPNQKFDKISCLEMAEHVGVKNFQKFINQVRDLLNDDGVFYLQIAGLRAGFHFEDLVWGLFMSKYIFSGADASMPLAFVVKALEKAGLEVHSVENVGIHYSATIKRWYDNWMKNRDSVLAAYGDRWFRIWEVFLGWSVIIARQGSSTCFQIVSNKNLDAFDRTRWFGEDALGERSRPHTPGKTPSKPRAEA
;
A
#
# COMPACT_ATOMS: atom_id res chain seq x y z
N GLY A 1 -2.30 10.35 -5.82
CA GLY A 1 -1.48 10.29 -7.06
C GLY A 1 0.02 10.41 -6.82
N THR A 2 0.48 10.49 -5.54
CA THR A 2 1.91 10.72 -5.23
C THR A 2 2.81 9.61 -5.79
N LEU A 3 2.45 8.33 -5.59
CA LEU A 3 3.26 7.23 -6.11
C LEU A 3 3.31 7.22 -7.64
N ALA A 4 2.18 7.46 -8.31
CA ALA A 4 2.12 7.51 -9.77
C ALA A 4 3.03 8.61 -10.34
N ARG A 5 2.98 9.82 -9.77
CA ARG A 5 3.86 10.94 -10.15
C ARG A 5 5.33 10.64 -9.87
N TYR A 6 5.61 10.11 -8.67
CA TYR A 6 6.98 9.76 -8.27
C TYR A 6 7.60 8.73 -9.22
N SER A 7 6.85 7.68 -9.54
CA SER A 7 7.29 6.63 -10.45
C SER A 7 7.56 7.16 -11.87
N ALA A 8 6.62 7.94 -12.40
CA ALA A 8 6.78 8.55 -13.73
C ALA A 8 7.96 9.51 -13.79
N LYS A 9 8.14 10.35 -12.75
CA LYS A 9 9.20 11.37 -12.71
C LYS A 9 10.60 10.78 -12.53
N ASN A 10 10.74 9.83 -11.62
CA ASN A 10 12.06 9.34 -11.19
C ASN A 10 12.52 8.09 -11.95
N TYR A 11 11.58 7.29 -12.46
CA TYR A 11 11.89 6.04 -13.16
C TYR A 11 11.46 6.03 -14.63
N GLY A 12 10.81 7.10 -15.11
CA GLY A 12 10.42 7.22 -16.52
C GLY A 12 9.33 6.23 -16.96
N VAL A 13 8.62 5.60 -16.04
CA VAL A 13 7.58 4.62 -16.35
C VAL A 13 6.25 5.30 -16.67
N LYS A 14 5.41 4.64 -17.47
CA LYS A 14 3.99 5.00 -17.57
C LYS A 14 3.28 4.49 -16.34
N SER A 15 2.58 5.38 -15.65
CA SER A 15 1.95 5.08 -14.36
C SER A 15 0.46 5.38 -14.38
N LEU A 16 -0.35 4.38 -14.04
CA LEU A 16 -1.79 4.49 -13.92
C LEU A 16 -2.21 4.31 -12.46
N GLY A 17 -2.79 5.34 -11.86
CA GLY A 17 -3.45 5.28 -10.56
C GLY A 17 -4.96 5.11 -10.70
N VAL A 18 -5.58 4.46 -9.71
CA VAL A 18 -7.03 4.30 -9.66
C VAL A 18 -7.52 4.63 -8.25
N THR A 19 -8.57 5.42 -8.14
CA THR A 19 -9.26 5.74 -6.89
C THR A 19 -10.73 6.01 -7.16
N ILE A 20 -11.60 5.71 -6.20
CA ILE A 20 -13.03 6.06 -6.28
C ILE A 20 -13.32 7.50 -5.84
N ALA A 21 -12.32 8.21 -5.31
CA ALA A 21 -12.50 9.54 -4.75
C ALA A 21 -12.25 10.62 -5.81
N GLU A 22 -13.31 11.27 -6.27
CA GLU A 22 -13.28 12.32 -7.30
C GLU A 22 -12.29 13.44 -6.95
N LYS A 23 -12.37 13.99 -5.73
CA LYS A 23 -11.47 15.06 -5.27
C LYS A 23 -9.99 14.63 -5.23
N GLN A 24 -9.72 13.36 -4.95
CA GLN A 24 -8.35 12.84 -5.01
C GLN A 24 -7.86 12.75 -6.46
N THR A 25 -8.74 12.38 -7.38
CA THR A 25 -8.44 12.34 -8.81
C THR A 25 -8.14 13.74 -9.35
N GLU A 26 -9.02 14.70 -9.08
CA GLU A 26 -8.84 16.11 -9.48
C GLU A 26 -7.51 16.67 -8.98
N TYR A 27 -7.25 16.51 -7.68
CA TYR A 27 -6.00 16.97 -7.07
C TYR A 27 -4.76 16.29 -7.70
N ALA A 28 -4.83 14.97 -7.90
CA ALA A 28 -3.73 14.22 -8.50
C ALA A 28 -3.46 14.62 -9.95
N MET A 29 -4.51 14.79 -10.75
CA MET A 29 -4.39 15.21 -12.14
C MET A 29 -3.88 16.65 -12.26
N GLY A 30 -4.31 17.56 -11.38
CA GLY A 30 -3.74 18.90 -11.28
C GLY A 30 -2.24 18.87 -11.01
N LYS A 31 -1.80 18.06 -10.04
CA LYS A 31 -0.37 17.90 -9.74
C LYS A 31 0.43 17.24 -10.87
N ILE A 32 -0.16 16.31 -11.61
CA ILE A 32 0.44 15.70 -12.80
C ILE A 32 0.68 16.76 -13.89
N ALA A 33 -0.29 17.65 -14.10
CA ALA A 33 -0.17 18.76 -15.04
C ALA A 33 0.89 19.78 -14.60
N ASP A 34 0.86 20.21 -13.33
CA ASP A 34 1.84 21.14 -12.73
C ASP A 34 3.29 20.65 -12.89
N GLU A 35 3.50 19.32 -12.79
CA GLU A 35 4.83 18.71 -12.89
C GLU A 35 5.22 18.30 -14.33
N GLY A 36 4.41 18.59 -15.33
CA GLY A 36 4.69 18.25 -16.73
C GLY A 36 4.69 16.73 -17.02
N LEU A 37 3.91 15.96 -16.26
CA LEU A 37 3.86 14.50 -16.35
C LEU A 37 2.65 13.99 -17.15
N VAL A 38 1.93 14.87 -17.84
CA VAL A 38 0.81 14.49 -18.72
C VAL A 38 1.29 13.50 -19.78
N GLY A 39 0.54 12.40 -19.96
CA GLY A 39 0.91 11.30 -20.85
C GLY A 39 1.91 10.28 -20.26
N LYS A 40 2.53 10.59 -19.11
CA LYS A 40 3.38 9.65 -18.36
C LYS A 40 2.70 9.13 -17.09
N ALA A 41 1.92 9.96 -16.43
CA ALA A 41 1.12 9.59 -15.27
C ALA A 41 -0.34 9.97 -15.51
N GLU A 42 -1.23 9.12 -15.04
CA GLU A 42 -2.68 9.31 -15.08
C GLU A 42 -3.31 8.75 -13.81
N VAL A 43 -4.41 9.37 -13.35
CA VAL A 43 -5.23 8.85 -12.26
C VAL A 43 -6.69 8.80 -12.71
N LEU A 44 -7.28 7.62 -12.67
CA LEU A 44 -8.69 7.39 -13.04
C LEU A 44 -9.57 7.42 -11.79
N CYS A 45 -10.69 8.13 -11.87
CA CYS A 45 -11.77 8.04 -10.90
C CYS A 45 -12.65 6.85 -11.24
N LYS A 46 -12.27 5.67 -10.75
CA LYS A 46 -12.96 4.40 -11.03
C LYS A 46 -12.87 3.45 -9.84
N ASP A 47 -13.81 2.52 -9.77
CA ASP A 47 -13.67 1.34 -8.94
C ASP A 47 -12.53 0.46 -9.47
N TYR A 48 -11.76 -0.18 -8.58
CA TYR A 48 -10.68 -1.08 -8.98
C TYR A 48 -11.18 -2.24 -9.88
N ARG A 49 -12.45 -2.61 -9.74
CA ARG A 49 -13.11 -3.65 -10.56
C ARG A 49 -13.27 -3.25 -12.03
N ASP A 50 -13.28 -1.95 -12.29
CA ASP A 50 -13.46 -1.37 -13.63
C ASP A 50 -12.14 -0.90 -14.25
N ILE A 51 -11.01 -1.36 -13.72
CA ILE A 51 -9.69 -1.12 -14.33
C ILE A 51 -9.71 -1.70 -15.75
N PRO A 52 -9.24 -0.94 -16.77
CA PRO A 52 -9.18 -1.42 -18.15
C PRO A 52 -8.45 -2.77 -18.24
N ASN A 53 -8.96 -3.68 -19.07
CA ASN A 53 -8.36 -4.98 -19.28
C ASN A 53 -7.04 -4.84 -20.08
N GLN A 54 -5.98 -4.50 -19.38
CA GLN A 54 -4.62 -4.38 -19.89
C GLN A 54 -3.64 -5.05 -18.93
N LYS A 55 -2.45 -5.32 -19.41
CA LYS A 55 -1.40 -5.92 -18.57
C LYS A 55 -0.45 -4.87 -18.04
N PHE A 56 0.07 -5.14 -16.86
CA PHE A 56 1.02 -4.28 -16.17
C PHE A 56 2.28 -5.07 -15.77
N ASP A 57 3.44 -4.44 -15.93
CA ASP A 57 4.72 -5.01 -15.46
C ASP A 57 4.80 -4.97 -13.94
N LYS A 58 4.20 -3.96 -13.32
CA LYS A 58 4.19 -3.80 -11.88
C LYS A 58 2.83 -3.28 -11.41
N ILE A 59 2.32 -3.88 -10.35
CA ILE A 59 1.09 -3.42 -9.68
C ILE A 59 1.43 -3.15 -8.22
N SER A 60 1.01 -2.00 -7.71
CA SER A 60 1.13 -1.65 -6.29
C SER A 60 -0.26 -1.36 -5.72
N CYS A 61 -0.55 -1.98 -4.58
CA CYS A 61 -1.74 -1.70 -3.79
C CYS A 61 -1.30 -1.27 -2.39
N LEU A 62 -1.54 0.01 -2.05
CA LEU A 62 -1.12 0.59 -0.79
C LEU A 62 -2.35 0.95 0.05
N GLU A 63 -2.66 0.12 1.05
CA GLU A 63 -3.74 0.34 2.03
C GLU A 63 -5.12 0.59 1.40
N MET A 64 -5.39 -0.05 0.28
CA MET A 64 -6.70 -0.07 -0.35
C MET A 64 -7.42 -1.41 -0.11
N ALA A 65 -6.65 -2.49 0.03
CA ALA A 65 -7.18 -3.84 0.12
C ALA A 65 -8.04 -4.08 1.38
N GLU A 66 -7.84 -3.30 2.45
CA GLU A 66 -8.67 -3.27 3.65
C GLU A 66 -10.12 -2.87 3.34
N HIS A 67 -10.34 -2.06 2.32
CA HIS A 67 -11.67 -1.61 1.89
C HIS A 67 -12.38 -2.62 0.97
N VAL A 68 -11.66 -3.62 0.47
CA VAL A 68 -12.24 -4.73 -0.31
C VAL A 68 -13.04 -5.67 0.59
N GLY A 69 -12.58 -5.85 1.83
CA GLY A 69 -13.17 -6.74 2.83
C GLY A 69 -12.86 -8.22 2.58
N VAL A 70 -12.89 -9.00 3.65
CA VAL A 70 -12.52 -10.45 3.67
C VAL A 70 -13.25 -11.25 2.60
N LYS A 71 -14.55 -11.01 2.41
CA LYS A 71 -15.40 -11.78 1.47
C LYS A 71 -14.96 -11.63 0.00
N ASN A 72 -14.43 -10.48 -0.38
CA ASN A 72 -14.06 -10.17 -1.75
C ASN A 72 -12.54 -10.25 -1.98
N PHE A 73 -11.75 -10.43 -0.93
CA PHE A 73 -10.30 -10.34 -1.00
C PHE A 73 -9.70 -11.33 -2.02
N GLN A 74 -10.16 -12.59 -2.04
CA GLN A 74 -9.69 -13.57 -3.02
C GLN A 74 -10.00 -13.16 -4.47
N LYS A 75 -11.18 -12.57 -4.71
CA LYS A 75 -11.55 -12.08 -6.05
C LYS A 75 -10.64 -10.92 -6.48
N PHE A 76 -10.34 -10.02 -5.55
CA PHE A 76 -9.41 -8.92 -5.78
C PHE A 76 -8.00 -9.43 -6.14
N ILE A 77 -7.46 -10.38 -5.37
CA ILE A 77 -6.13 -10.95 -5.67
C ILE A 77 -6.11 -11.67 -7.02
N ASN A 78 -7.17 -12.40 -7.37
CA ASN A 78 -7.30 -13.04 -8.69
C ASN A 78 -7.30 -11.99 -9.82
N GLN A 79 -8.01 -10.87 -9.65
CA GLN A 79 -8.01 -9.78 -10.63
C GLN A 79 -6.61 -9.14 -10.78
N VAL A 80 -5.91 -8.90 -9.66
CA VAL A 80 -4.53 -8.40 -9.70
C VAL A 80 -3.62 -9.35 -10.49
N ARG A 81 -3.70 -10.66 -10.20
CA ARG A 81 -2.95 -11.67 -10.97
C ARG A 81 -3.27 -11.58 -12.47
N ASP A 82 -4.55 -11.44 -12.82
CA ASP A 82 -5.00 -11.42 -14.21
C ASP A 82 -4.54 -10.14 -14.95
N LEU A 83 -4.39 -9.02 -14.25
CA LEU A 83 -3.85 -7.77 -14.77
C LEU A 83 -2.32 -7.72 -14.83
N LEU A 84 -1.62 -8.60 -14.12
CA LEU A 84 -0.17 -8.65 -14.09
C LEU A 84 0.39 -9.38 -15.32
N ASN A 85 1.50 -8.90 -15.90
CA ASN A 85 2.30 -9.65 -16.86
C ASN A 85 2.87 -10.92 -16.21
N ASP A 86 3.30 -11.90 -17.01
CA ASP A 86 3.76 -13.19 -16.48
C ASP A 86 5.06 -13.06 -15.68
N ASP A 87 5.92 -12.12 -16.07
CA ASP A 87 7.15 -11.73 -15.34
C ASP A 87 6.95 -10.48 -14.44
N GLY A 88 5.69 -10.08 -14.24
CA GLY A 88 5.34 -8.88 -13.49
C GLY A 88 5.46 -9.07 -11.98
N VAL A 89 5.57 -7.95 -11.26
CA VAL A 89 5.70 -7.91 -9.79
C VAL A 89 4.49 -7.22 -9.17
N PHE A 90 3.92 -7.85 -8.16
CA PHE A 90 2.87 -7.27 -7.32
C PHE A 90 3.45 -6.89 -5.96
N TYR A 91 3.24 -5.63 -5.57
CA TYR A 91 3.57 -5.10 -4.26
C TYR A 91 2.29 -4.75 -3.52
N LEU A 92 2.08 -5.40 -2.39
CA LEU A 92 0.92 -5.19 -1.51
C LEU A 92 1.37 -4.62 -0.17
N GLN A 93 0.88 -3.45 0.20
CA GLN A 93 0.94 -2.95 1.56
C GLN A 93 -0.46 -3.02 2.16
N ILE A 94 -0.61 -3.71 3.28
CA ILE A 94 -1.90 -3.96 3.91
C ILE A 94 -1.78 -3.96 5.43
N ALA A 95 -2.71 -3.28 6.09
CA ALA A 95 -2.87 -3.36 7.53
C ALA A 95 -3.61 -4.64 7.91
N GLY A 96 -3.23 -5.21 9.05
CA GLY A 96 -3.85 -6.43 9.57
C GLY A 96 -3.72 -6.57 11.08
N LEU A 97 -4.47 -7.51 11.64
CA LEU A 97 -4.43 -7.86 13.05
C LEU A 97 -3.58 -9.11 13.30
N ARG A 98 -3.09 -9.24 14.51
CA ARG A 98 -2.49 -10.50 15.00
C ARG A 98 -3.49 -11.65 14.90
N ALA A 99 -2.99 -12.86 14.67
CA ALA A 99 -3.83 -14.06 14.62
C ALA A 99 -4.43 -14.43 16.00
N GLY A 100 -3.69 -14.18 17.07
CA GLY A 100 -4.14 -14.38 18.47
C GLY A 100 -5.03 -13.22 18.91
N PHE A 101 -6.31 -13.31 18.61
CA PHE A 101 -7.33 -12.28 18.86
C PHE A 101 -7.59 -12.08 20.35
N HIS A 102 -7.63 -10.84 20.82
CA HIS A 102 -7.97 -10.45 22.18
C HIS A 102 -9.24 -9.59 22.19
N PHE A 103 -9.87 -9.44 23.35
CA PHE A 103 -11.08 -8.62 23.49
C PHE A 103 -10.83 -7.16 23.10
N GLU A 104 -9.67 -6.62 23.41
CA GLU A 104 -9.27 -5.26 23.06
C GLU A 104 -9.23 -5.05 21.55
N ASP A 105 -8.86 -6.07 20.78
CA ASP A 105 -8.82 -6.01 19.32
C ASP A 105 -10.25 -5.84 18.74
N LEU A 106 -11.25 -6.49 19.38
CA LEU A 106 -12.66 -6.31 19.03
C LEU A 106 -13.12 -4.88 19.33
N VAL A 107 -12.84 -4.38 20.54
CA VAL A 107 -13.22 -3.01 20.95
C VAL A 107 -12.62 -2.00 19.98
N TRP A 108 -11.35 -2.17 19.61
CA TRP A 108 -10.66 -1.33 18.63
C TRP A 108 -11.33 -1.40 17.26
N GLY A 109 -11.59 -2.60 16.74
CA GLY A 109 -12.23 -2.81 15.44
C GLY A 109 -13.61 -2.15 15.36
N LEU A 110 -14.43 -2.27 16.41
CA LEU A 110 -15.74 -1.63 16.51
C LEU A 110 -15.65 -0.10 16.54
N PHE A 111 -14.67 0.43 17.28
CA PHE A 111 -14.40 1.86 17.32
C PHE A 111 -13.99 2.39 15.94
N MET A 112 -13.05 1.72 15.27
CA MET A 112 -12.56 2.08 13.95
C MET A 112 -13.68 2.07 12.91
N SER A 113 -14.45 0.99 12.86
CA SER A 113 -15.56 0.84 11.92
C SER A 113 -16.65 1.87 12.12
N LYS A 114 -16.92 2.26 13.38
CA LYS A 114 -17.98 3.24 13.71
C LYS A 114 -17.58 4.69 13.46
N TYR A 115 -16.33 5.06 13.76
CA TYR A 115 -15.96 6.47 13.87
C TYR A 115 -14.91 6.94 12.87
N ILE A 116 -14.05 6.07 12.37
CA ILE A 116 -12.87 6.45 11.58
C ILE A 116 -12.98 5.96 10.13
N PHE A 117 -13.05 4.64 9.92
CA PHE A 117 -13.05 3.99 8.61
C PHE A 117 -14.28 3.09 8.45
N SER A 118 -15.44 3.72 8.21
CA SER A 118 -16.67 2.97 7.99
C SER A 118 -16.53 2.04 6.76
N GLY A 119 -16.74 0.75 7.00
CA GLY A 119 -16.69 -0.28 5.95
C GLY A 119 -15.29 -0.81 5.62
N ALA A 120 -14.22 -0.30 6.22
CA ALA A 120 -12.90 -0.92 6.12
C ALA A 120 -12.79 -2.14 7.05
N ASP A 121 -12.06 -3.16 6.59
CA ASP A 121 -11.80 -4.39 7.35
C ASP A 121 -10.30 -4.69 7.37
N ALA A 122 -9.62 -4.18 8.40
CA ALA A 122 -8.21 -4.45 8.65
C ALA A 122 -8.00 -5.67 9.57
N SER A 123 -8.98 -6.58 9.67
CA SER A 123 -8.92 -7.73 10.58
C SER A 123 -8.13 -8.93 10.04
N MET A 124 -7.69 -8.87 8.78
CA MET A 124 -7.01 -9.98 8.11
C MET A 124 -5.63 -10.23 8.73
N PRO A 125 -5.38 -11.42 9.33
CA PRO A 125 -4.03 -11.79 9.74
C PRO A 125 -3.14 -12.11 8.55
N LEU A 126 -1.82 -11.98 8.71
CA LEU A 126 -0.86 -12.25 7.64
C LEU A 126 -1.08 -13.59 6.94
N ALA A 127 -1.34 -14.65 7.70
CA ALA A 127 -1.58 -15.99 7.14
C ALA A 127 -2.76 -16.03 6.15
N PHE A 128 -3.83 -15.26 6.41
CA PHE A 128 -4.95 -15.16 5.49
C PHE A 128 -4.54 -14.49 4.19
N VAL A 129 -3.76 -13.40 4.27
CA VAL A 129 -3.29 -12.65 3.09
C VAL A 129 -2.36 -13.52 2.24
N VAL A 130 -1.35 -14.15 2.84
CA VAL A 130 -0.41 -15.06 2.15
C VAL A 130 -1.16 -16.20 1.49
N LYS A 131 -2.07 -16.87 2.21
CA LYS A 131 -2.89 -17.96 1.65
C LYS A 131 -3.70 -17.51 0.42
N ALA A 132 -4.23 -16.28 0.43
CA ALA A 132 -4.98 -15.76 -0.71
C ALA A 132 -4.08 -15.49 -1.92
N LEU A 133 -2.86 -15.00 -1.71
CA LEU A 133 -1.85 -14.81 -2.75
C LEU A 133 -1.46 -16.15 -3.38
N GLU A 134 -1.07 -17.13 -2.58
CA GLU A 134 -0.69 -18.46 -3.05
C GLU A 134 -1.85 -19.18 -3.78
N LYS A 135 -3.08 -19.09 -3.23
CA LYS A 135 -4.27 -19.64 -3.87
C LYS A 135 -4.57 -19.00 -5.24
N ALA A 136 -4.17 -17.77 -5.45
CA ALA A 136 -4.24 -17.11 -6.76
C ALA A 136 -3.12 -17.52 -7.71
N GLY A 137 -2.17 -18.37 -7.29
CA GLY A 137 -1.01 -18.76 -8.08
C GLY A 137 0.10 -17.69 -8.09
N LEU A 138 0.16 -16.88 -7.02
CA LEU A 138 1.26 -15.95 -6.80
C LEU A 138 2.28 -16.56 -5.84
N GLU A 139 3.56 -16.39 -6.12
CA GLU A 139 4.66 -16.72 -5.23
C GLU A 139 5.02 -15.50 -4.39
N VAL A 140 5.12 -15.69 -3.07
CA VAL A 140 5.54 -14.62 -2.15
C VAL A 140 7.05 -14.66 -1.97
N HIS A 141 7.73 -13.57 -2.31
CA HIS A 141 9.18 -13.45 -2.18
C HIS A 141 9.61 -12.88 -0.85
N SER A 142 8.89 -11.89 -0.37
CA SER A 142 9.22 -11.25 0.91
C SER A 142 7.97 -10.74 1.59
N VAL A 143 8.04 -10.74 2.92
CA VAL A 143 7.08 -10.11 3.81
C VAL A 143 7.85 -9.30 4.83
N GLU A 144 7.61 -8.01 4.87
CA GLU A 144 8.18 -7.11 5.87
C GLU A 144 7.08 -6.56 6.78
N ASN A 145 7.28 -6.63 8.08
CA ASN A 145 6.39 -6.01 9.05
C ASN A 145 6.87 -4.61 9.38
N VAL A 146 6.13 -3.61 8.93
CA VAL A 146 6.44 -2.19 9.11
C VAL A 146 5.60 -1.54 10.22
N GLY A 147 4.98 -2.32 11.11
CA GLY A 147 4.13 -1.83 12.18
C GLY A 147 4.82 -0.82 13.10
N ILE A 148 6.12 -1.02 13.41
CA ILE A 148 6.87 -0.07 14.24
C ILE A 148 7.06 1.29 13.54
N HIS A 149 7.22 1.30 12.20
CA HIS A 149 7.26 2.54 11.42
C HIS A 149 5.92 3.26 11.46
N TYR A 150 4.82 2.48 11.45
CA TYR A 150 3.46 3.00 11.63
C TYR A 150 3.30 3.70 12.97
N SER A 151 3.72 3.05 14.07
CA SER A 151 3.70 3.65 15.41
C SER A 151 4.44 5.00 15.42
N ALA A 152 5.63 5.07 14.82
CA ALA A 152 6.42 6.29 14.76
C ALA A 152 5.74 7.39 13.90
N THR A 153 5.14 7.02 12.78
CA THR A 153 4.44 7.95 11.88
C THR A 153 3.19 8.51 12.55
N ILE A 154 2.35 7.62 13.13
CA ILE A 154 1.11 8.03 13.79
C ILE A 154 1.41 8.87 15.04
N LYS A 155 2.52 8.59 15.76
CA LYS A 155 2.94 9.45 16.87
C LYS A 155 3.19 10.90 16.41
N ARG A 156 3.80 11.10 15.24
CA ARG A 156 3.98 12.45 14.68
C ARG A 156 2.66 13.10 14.29
N TRP A 157 1.70 12.30 13.78
CA TRP A 157 0.35 12.81 13.51
C TRP A 157 -0.37 13.20 14.80
N TYR A 158 -0.26 12.38 15.85
CA TYR A 158 -0.79 12.71 17.17
C TYR A 158 -0.20 14.02 17.71
N ASP A 159 1.13 14.18 17.66
CA ASP A 159 1.79 15.40 18.13
C ASP A 159 1.33 16.64 17.35
N ASN A 160 1.20 16.51 16.02
CA ASN A 160 0.67 17.58 15.18
C ASN A 160 -0.80 17.88 15.49
N TRP A 161 -1.61 16.87 15.76
CA TRP A 161 -3.01 17.02 16.16
C TRP A 161 -3.12 17.81 17.45
N MET A 162 -2.36 17.43 18.46
CA MET A 162 -2.33 18.13 19.76
C MET A 162 -1.80 19.55 19.65
N LYS A 163 -0.77 19.77 18.84
CA LYS A 163 -0.20 21.11 18.61
C LYS A 163 -1.20 22.07 17.96
N ASN A 164 -2.10 21.56 17.12
CA ASN A 164 -3.10 22.37 16.40
C ASN A 164 -4.48 22.31 17.05
N ARG A 165 -4.55 21.97 18.36
CA ARG A 165 -5.78 21.73 19.10
C ARG A 165 -6.84 22.82 18.89
N ASP A 166 -6.48 24.08 19.07
CA ASP A 166 -7.43 25.19 19.03
C ASP A 166 -8.03 25.37 17.62
N SER A 167 -7.22 25.23 16.59
CA SER A 167 -7.68 25.28 15.19
C SER A 167 -8.63 24.12 14.86
N VAL A 168 -8.33 22.94 15.36
CA VAL A 168 -9.15 21.74 15.14
C VAL A 168 -10.48 21.85 15.91
N LEU A 169 -10.44 22.32 17.16
CA LEU A 169 -11.65 22.57 17.97
C LEU A 169 -12.56 23.60 17.29
N ALA A 170 -11.98 24.67 16.77
CA ALA A 170 -12.75 25.70 16.05
C ALA A 170 -13.39 25.16 14.76
N ALA A 171 -12.70 24.27 14.03
CA ALA A 171 -13.20 23.74 12.76
C ALA A 171 -14.17 22.57 12.90
N TYR A 172 -13.96 21.66 13.87
CA TYR A 172 -14.66 20.38 13.96
C TYR A 172 -15.35 20.11 15.28
N GLY A 173 -15.09 20.91 16.31
CA GLY A 173 -15.65 20.79 17.66
C GLY A 173 -15.00 19.72 18.52
N ASP A 174 -15.30 19.76 19.83
CA ASP A 174 -14.68 18.94 20.88
C ASP A 174 -14.90 17.43 20.65
N ARG A 175 -16.08 17.03 20.19
CA ARG A 175 -16.39 15.61 19.95
C ARG A 175 -15.45 14.99 18.94
N TRP A 176 -15.23 15.63 17.80
CA TRP A 176 -14.35 15.11 16.76
C TRP A 176 -12.89 15.17 17.16
N PHE A 177 -12.51 16.25 17.87
CA PHE A 177 -11.17 16.34 18.42
C PHE A 177 -10.83 15.12 19.28
N ARG A 178 -11.70 14.75 20.23
CA ARG A 178 -11.49 13.61 21.12
C ARG A 178 -11.51 12.26 20.42
N ILE A 179 -12.39 12.07 19.43
CA ILE A 179 -12.42 10.83 18.64
C ILE A 179 -11.08 10.61 17.95
N TRP A 180 -10.53 11.64 17.33
CA TRP A 180 -9.25 11.56 16.64
C TRP A 180 -8.07 11.47 17.60
N GLU A 181 -8.12 12.12 18.75
CA GLU A 181 -7.14 11.97 19.83
C GLU A 181 -7.03 10.52 20.29
N VAL A 182 -8.17 9.88 20.57
CA VAL A 182 -8.24 8.46 20.96
C VAL A 182 -7.73 7.57 19.83
N PHE A 183 -8.18 7.83 18.60
CA PHE A 183 -7.73 7.07 17.42
C PHE A 183 -6.22 7.09 17.26
N LEU A 184 -5.63 8.28 17.23
CA LEU A 184 -4.19 8.44 17.02
C LEU A 184 -3.39 7.86 18.17
N GLY A 185 -3.77 8.17 19.42
CA GLY A 185 -3.08 7.66 20.61
C GLY A 185 -3.14 6.14 20.72
N TRP A 186 -4.31 5.55 20.51
CA TRP A 186 -4.48 4.09 20.54
C TRP A 186 -3.74 3.42 19.40
N SER A 187 -3.79 3.99 18.18
CA SER A 187 -3.06 3.46 17.02
C SER A 187 -1.55 3.38 17.24
N VAL A 188 -0.95 4.39 17.91
CA VAL A 188 0.48 4.37 18.29
C VAL A 188 0.78 3.15 19.15
N ILE A 189 -0.07 2.87 20.14
CA ILE A 189 0.13 1.78 21.10
C ILE A 189 -0.01 0.42 20.43
N ILE A 190 -1.10 0.17 19.71
CA ILE A 190 -1.38 -1.15 19.11
C ILE A 190 -0.39 -1.49 18.00
N ALA A 191 0.10 -0.50 17.24
CA ALA A 191 1.14 -0.71 16.25
C ALA A 191 2.49 -1.04 16.89
N ARG A 192 2.80 -0.44 18.06
CA ARG A 192 4.01 -0.76 18.83
C ARG A 192 3.96 -2.13 19.47
N GLN A 193 2.78 -2.56 19.94
CA GLN A 193 2.56 -3.85 20.58
C GLN A 193 2.44 -5.00 19.56
N GLY A 194 2.20 -4.69 18.27
CA GLY A 194 1.98 -5.69 17.24
C GLY A 194 0.56 -6.29 17.23
N SER A 195 -0.40 -5.70 17.96
CA SER A 195 -1.81 -6.10 17.92
C SER A 195 -2.44 -5.80 16.56
N SER A 196 -2.19 -4.59 16.06
CA SER A 196 -2.43 -4.20 14.67
C SER A 196 -1.10 -3.79 14.05
N THR A 197 -0.87 -4.18 12.82
CA THR A 197 0.40 -3.93 12.13
C THR A 197 0.17 -3.67 10.65
N CYS A 198 1.22 -3.39 9.92
CA CYS A 198 1.16 -3.25 8.47
C CYS A 198 2.24 -4.14 7.85
N PHE A 199 1.87 -4.86 6.82
CA PHE A 199 2.76 -5.73 6.07
C PHE A 199 3.02 -5.18 4.69
N GLN A 200 4.27 -5.25 4.25
CA GLN A 200 4.69 -5.06 2.87
C GLN A 200 5.04 -6.41 2.27
N ILE A 201 4.39 -6.79 1.18
CA ILE A 201 4.49 -8.11 0.58
C ILE A 201 4.84 -7.95 -0.89
N VAL A 202 5.89 -8.66 -1.33
CA VAL A 202 6.30 -8.72 -2.73
C VAL A 202 6.00 -10.09 -3.28
N SER A 203 5.34 -10.15 -4.43
CA SER A 203 4.98 -11.40 -5.09
C SER A 203 4.99 -11.28 -6.61
N ASN A 204 5.06 -12.40 -7.31
CA ASN A 204 4.92 -12.53 -8.76
C ASN A 204 4.08 -13.76 -9.10
N LYS A 205 3.72 -13.92 -10.38
CA LYS A 205 3.08 -15.16 -10.83
C LYS A 205 4.06 -16.35 -10.76
N ASN A 206 3.60 -17.48 -10.24
CA ASN A 206 4.37 -18.71 -10.18
C ASN A 206 4.18 -19.53 -11.46
N LEU A 207 4.78 -19.07 -12.56
CA LEU A 207 4.63 -19.64 -13.92
C LEU A 207 5.97 -19.98 -14.59
N ASP A 208 7.06 -20.12 -13.81
CA ASP A 208 8.43 -20.33 -14.31
C ASP A 208 8.96 -19.22 -15.26
N ALA A 209 8.19 -18.15 -15.45
CA ALA A 209 8.54 -17.01 -16.30
C ALA A 209 9.34 -15.93 -15.56
N PHE A 210 9.29 -15.92 -14.22
CA PHE A 210 9.96 -14.94 -13.40
C PHE A 210 11.40 -15.35 -13.07
N ASP A 211 12.36 -14.50 -13.38
CA ASP A 211 13.75 -14.72 -13.03
C ASP A 211 13.98 -14.42 -11.54
N ARG A 212 13.99 -15.46 -10.72
CA ARG A 212 14.21 -15.39 -9.27
C ARG A 212 15.62 -14.92 -8.90
N THR A 213 16.58 -15.05 -9.81
CA THR A 213 17.98 -14.62 -9.58
C THR A 213 18.10 -13.11 -9.44
N ARG A 214 17.11 -12.35 -9.91
CA ARG A 214 17.06 -10.89 -9.73
C ARG A 214 17.11 -10.43 -8.26
N TRP A 215 16.72 -11.30 -7.32
CA TRP A 215 16.70 -11.00 -5.89
C TRP A 215 18.01 -11.34 -5.18
N PHE A 216 18.85 -12.14 -5.84
CA PHE A 216 20.16 -12.55 -5.34
C PHE A 216 21.22 -11.83 -6.15
N GLY A 217 22.24 -11.30 -5.49
CA GLY A 217 23.41 -10.76 -6.20
C GLY A 217 24.07 -11.84 -7.06
N GLU A 218 24.80 -11.43 -8.06
CA GLU A 218 25.41 -12.28 -9.09
C GLU A 218 26.25 -13.45 -8.55
N ASP A 219 26.73 -13.35 -7.31
CA ASP A 219 27.61 -14.34 -6.67
C ASP A 219 26.86 -15.39 -5.82
N ALA A 220 25.56 -15.22 -5.57
CA ALA A 220 24.84 -16.03 -4.58
C ALA A 220 24.60 -17.48 -5.02
N LEU A 221 24.60 -17.77 -6.31
CA LEU A 221 24.37 -19.12 -6.86
C LEU A 221 25.62 -19.76 -7.41
N GLY A 222 26.79 -19.12 -7.30
CA GLY A 222 28.07 -19.68 -7.84
C GLY A 222 28.12 -19.76 -9.38
N GLU A 223 27.08 -19.32 -10.05
CA GLU A 223 27.05 -19.17 -11.50
C GLU A 223 27.59 -17.78 -11.84
N ARG A 224 28.62 -17.73 -12.68
CA ARG A 224 29.02 -16.48 -13.32
C ARG A 224 27.82 -16.03 -14.15
N SER A 225 27.06 -15.08 -13.64
CA SER A 225 25.92 -14.52 -14.32
C SER A 225 26.35 -14.08 -15.73
N ARG A 226 25.51 -14.39 -16.72
CA ARG A 226 25.62 -13.76 -18.03
C ARG A 226 25.61 -12.24 -17.80
N PRO A 227 26.52 -11.50 -18.51
CA PRO A 227 26.58 -10.05 -18.29
C PRO A 227 25.18 -9.46 -18.46
N HIS A 228 24.63 -8.97 -17.36
CA HIS A 228 23.41 -8.19 -17.36
C HIS A 228 23.66 -6.98 -18.25
N THR A 229 22.97 -6.90 -19.37
CA THR A 229 22.95 -5.66 -20.15
C THR A 229 22.22 -4.65 -19.28
N PRO A 230 22.89 -3.65 -18.70
CA PRO A 230 22.22 -2.74 -17.78
C PRO A 230 21.22 -1.92 -18.55
N GLY A 231 19.94 -2.24 -18.36
CA GLY A 231 18.94 -1.22 -18.54
C GLY A 231 19.39 -0.10 -17.61
N LYS A 232 19.68 1.08 -18.17
CA LYS A 232 20.29 2.23 -17.51
C LYS A 232 19.77 2.37 -16.07
N THR A 233 20.63 2.10 -15.11
CA THR A 233 20.38 2.37 -13.69
C THR A 233 19.97 3.84 -13.59
N PRO A 234 18.85 4.18 -12.96
CA PRO A 234 18.51 5.58 -12.75
C PRO A 234 19.65 6.20 -11.94
N SER A 235 20.30 7.21 -12.49
CA SER A 235 21.29 7.99 -11.77
C SER A 235 20.66 8.47 -10.45
N LYS A 236 21.36 8.22 -9.31
CA LYS A 236 20.95 8.76 -8.01
C LYS A 236 20.62 10.24 -8.18
N PRO A 237 19.48 10.72 -7.65
CA PRO A 237 19.24 12.15 -7.62
C PRO A 237 20.39 12.81 -6.85
N ARG A 238 21.06 13.77 -7.48
CA ARG A 238 22.01 14.62 -6.81
C ARG A 238 21.26 15.31 -5.64
N ALA A 239 21.78 15.13 -4.44
CA ALA A 239 21.43 15.99 -3.31
C ALA A 239 21.87 17.40 -3.68
N GLU A 240 20.93 18.26 -4.02
CA GLU A 240 21.16 19.69 -4.05
C GLU A 240 21.00 20.22 -2.63
N ALA A 241 22.00 20.97 -2.23
CA ALA A 241 22.20 21.61 -0.94
C ALA A 241 21.10 22.61 -0.58
#